data_77aaf9bdc3cfa65d3fa859385c6ab19a
#
_entry.id   77aaf9bdc3cfa65d3fa859385c6ab19a
#
_cell.length_a   1.000
_cell.length_b   1.000
_cell.length_c   1.000
_cell.angle_alpha   90.00
_cell.angle_beta   90.00
_cell.angle_gamma   90.00
#
_symmetry.space_group_name_H-M   'P 1'
#
loop_
_entity.id
_entity.type
_entity.pdbx_description
1 polymer ?
#
loop_
_entity_poly.entity_id
_entity_poly.type
_entity_poly.pdbx_seq_one_letter_code
_entity_poly.pdbx_strand_id
1 'polypeptide(L)'
;MQRAFPLLLFALAFSSLPAQEYTLTPDSQPQDGVPKGTVTKFVLPPGKYYPGTPHKCAVYVPAQYDATKPTPFMIFLDGSQALGNAMRVPVVFDNLIAKHDLPPMIAIFIDPGILPAVLDADQNRYNRIYEYDSLTPRFAEFLLNELIPEVEKSYNLSKNPDDRGLSGVSTGAVGAFMAAWNRPDQFHRVLSFIGTYVSMKGADALPALVRKTEPKPIRIFMQDGKQDHIVAAEPYGTNFSGSWPINNQVMYEALEFAGYDVKFEMGTGGHDLKQGGADLPDALRWLWRGYPEPIMVHEPAGTGQPGYDAADRVFSTIYVDKPWRQIGGAYGPIFSLTSDAEGNVYFADSRTNAIYRADADGNVTRFSEPPSDIPILRVGTDNRLYAYRPWKDEIVSSNIAADMGSDEKTVAHGLGDVVDFVVMRDGTIYSVNGQSGPRGGIIRIDPSGETHSALRWSDLGAESIMARNLALSPDQSMLIVSDANSHYSWSFQIAADRSLVNGEPFYRLEVPEATVRGFALGAAEDTNGQVYFATPLGIQIAMQNGRIMQILNPPLPGGGPLTAITFAGTANANWIYVAQDGKLFRRHVKVTGANAWTVVKPPKPTL
;
A
#
# COMPACT_ATOMS: atom_id res chain seq x y z
N MET A 1 25.22 54.88 -55.02
CA MET A 1 24.88 53.51 -55.40
C MET A 1 24.38 52.76 -54.16
N GLN A 2 23.08 52.83 -53.91
CA GLN A 2 22.43 52.09 -52.84
C GLN A 2 21.92 50.76 -53.43
N ARG A 3 22.40 49.66 -52.89
CA ARG A 3 21.91 48.32 -53.22
C ARG A 3 20.80 47.95 -52.23
N ALA A 4 19.58 47.82 -52.70
CA ALA A 4 18.45 47.27 -51.98
C ALA A 4 18.54 45.74 -51.99
N PHE A 5 18.51 45.11 -50.79
CA PHE A 5 18.31 43.68 -50.61
C PHE A 5 16.82 43.39 -50.46
N PRO A 6 16.23 42.46 -51.20
CA PRO A 6 14.84 42.06 -50.97
C PRO A 6 14.78 41.11 -49.79
N LEU A 7 14.00 41.44 -48.76
CA LEU A 7 13.59 40.57 -47.68
C LEU A 7 12.56 39.56 -48.23
N LEU A 8 12.97 38.28 -48.34
CA LEU A 8 12.03 37.20 -48.63
C LEU A 8 11.35 36.80 -47.28
N LEU A 9 10.09 37.18 -47.10
CA LEU A 9 9.24 36.67 -46.03
C LEU A 9 8.84 35.21 -46.37
N PHE A 10 9.43 34.24 -45.69
CA PHE A 10 8.89 32.88 -45.65
C PHE A 10 7.68 32.86 -44.71
N ALA A 11 6.48 32.86 -45.28
CA ALA A 11 5.26 32.55 -44.55
C ALA A 11 5.26 31.04 -44.26
N LEU A 12 5.65 30.63 -43.03
CA LEU A 12 5.40 29.29 -42.53
C LEU A 12 3.89 29.13 -42.32
N ALA A 13 3.23 28.51 -43.31
CA ALA A 13 1.87 28.02 -43.16
C ALA A 13 1.91 26.89 -42.09
N PHE A 14 1.57 27.19 -40.86
CA PHE A 14 1.19 26.18 -39.91
C PHE A 14 -0.12 25.56 -40.39
N SER A 15 -0.04 24.44 -41.09
CA SER A 15 -1.21 23.60 -41.31
C SER A 15 -1.60 23.05 -39.95
N SER A 16 -2.61 23.64 -39.32
CA SER A 16 -3.32 23.02 -38.23
C SER A 16 -3.87 21.69 -38.74
N LEU A 17 -3.31 20.57 -38.33
CA LEU A 17 -3.93 19.28 -38.54
C LEU A 17 -5.35 19.37 -37.96
N PRO A 18 -6.39 18.96 -38.69
CA PRO A 18 -7.74 18.97 -38.15
C PRO A 18 -7.75 18.14 -36.86
N ALA A 19 -8.32 18.69 -35.79
CA ALA A 19 -8.54 17.95 -34.57
C ALA A 19 -9.31 16.66 -34.93
N GLN A 20 -8.81 15.53 -34.47
CA GLN A 20 -9.48 14.24 -34.68
C GLN A 20 -10.89 14.34 -34.09
N GLU A 21 -11.90 14.15 -34.92
CA GLU A 21 -13.28 14.15 -34.47
C GLU A 21 -13.62 12.78 -33.89
N TYR A 22 -13.83 12.71 -32.59
CA TYR A 22 -14.22 11.48 -31.88
C TYR A 22 -15.72 11.24 -32.06
N THR A 23 -16.06 10.30 -32.94
CA THR A 23 -17.43 9.85 -33.15
C THR A 23 -17.68 8.52 -32.48
N LEU A 24 -18.87 8.37 -31.89
CA LEU A 24 -19.27 7.10 -31.27
C LEU A 24 -19.33 6.00 -32.34
N THR A 25 -18.69 4.86 -32.01
CA THR A 25 -18.68 3.68 -32.90
C THR A 25 -20.07 3.05 -32.99
N PRO A 26 -20.32 2.13 -33.93
CA PRO A 26 -21.56 1.36 -33.97
C PRO A 26 -21.89 0.64 -32.68
N ASP A 27 -20.88 0.22 -31.92
CA ASP A 27 -21.05 -0.45 -30.60
C ASP A 27 -21.61 0.48 -29.52
N SER A 28 -21.50 1.78 -29.72
CA SER A 28 -22.09 2.80 -28.83
C SER A 28 -23.45 3.32 -29.33
N GLN A 29 -24.02 2.71 -30.40
CA GLN A 29 -25.32 3.06 -30.93
C GLN A 29 -26.33 1.93 -30.71
N PRO A 30 -27.61 2.22 -30.41
CA PRO A 30 -28.64 1.20 -30.32
C PRO A 30 -28.71 0.39 -31.63
N GLN A 31 -28.73 -0.93 -31.54
CA GLN A 31 -28.81 -1.83 -32.68
C GLN A 31 -30.11 -2.63 -32.64
N ASP A 32 -30.70 -2.88 -33.81
CA ASP A 32 -31.90 -3.70 -33.94
C ASP A 32 -31.57 -5.18 -33.61
N GLY A 33 -32.48 -5.84 -32.90
CA GLY A 33 -32.32 -7.24 -32.53
C GLY A 33 -31.38 -7.50 -31.34
N VAL A 34 -30.69 -6.51 -30.82
CA VAL A 34 -29.88 -6.64 -29.60
C VAL A 34 -30.79 -6.59 -28.37
N PRO A 35 -30.74 -7.63 -27.50
CA PRO A 35 -31.51 -7.64 -26.24
C PRO A 35 -31.05 -6.49 -25.35
N LYS A 36 -32.01 -5.71 -24.87
CA LYS A 36 -31.74 -4.52 -24.04
C LYS A 36 -31.86 -4.85 -22.56
N GLY A 37 -30.85 -4.46 -21.78
CA GLY A 37 -30.91 -4.49 -20.32
C GLY A 37 -31.82 -3.40 -19.76
N THR A 38 -31.98 -3.43 -18.46
CA THR A 38 -32.81 -2.46 -17.70
C THR A 38 -31.94 -1.62 -16.76
N VAL A 39 -32.30 -0.33 -16.63
CA VAL A 39 -31.62 0.58 -15.70
C VAL A 39 -32.60 1.00 -14.60
N THR A 40 -32.29 0.67 -13.36
CA THR A 40 -33.07 1.06 -12.19
C THR A 40 -32.27 2.07 -11.35
N LYS A 41 -32.91 3.21 -11.04
CA LYS A 41 -32.30 4.27 -10.22
C LYS A 41 -32.72 4.13 -8.76
N PHE A 42 -31.79 4.43 -7.85
CA PHE A 42 -32.05 4.48 -6.41
C PHE A 42 -31.17 5.53 -5.73
N VAL A 43 -31.44 5.79 -4.47
CA VAL A 43 -30.60 6.63 -3.63
C VAL A 43 -30.04 5.76 -2.51
N LEU A 44 -28.70 5.68 -2.42
CA LEU A 44 -28.04 5.06 -1.29
C LEU A 44 -28.11 6.03 -0.10
N PRO A 45 -28.71 5.62 1.02
CA PRO A 45 -28.83 6.48 2.19
C PRO A 45 -27.44 6.74 2.82
N PRO A 46 -27.32 7.81 3.62
CA PRO A 46 -26.10 8.08 4.39
C PRO A 46 -25.70 6.89 5.27
N GLY A 47 -24.42 6.53 5.24
CA GLY A 47 -23.86 5.45 6.03
C GLY A 47 -22.71 5.90 6.93
N LYS A 48 -21.88 4.94 7.33
CA LYS A 48 -20.76 5.14 8.25
C LYS A 48 -19.62 5.95 7.61
N TYR A 49 -19.31 5.67 6.31
CA TYR A 49 -18.12 6.23 5.67
C TYR A 49 -18.29 7.69 5.27
N TYR A 50 -19.53 8.08 4.88
CA TYR A 50 -19.89 9.46 4.54
C TYR A 50 -21.17 9.88 5.27
N PRO A 51 -21.08 10.15 6.59
CA PRO A 51 -22.24 10.48 7.41
C PRO A 51 -23.03 11.69 6.85
N GLY A 52 -24.34 11.57 6.85
CA GLY A 52 -25.26 12.62 6.38
C GLY A 52 -25.30 12.79 4.86
N THR A 53 -24.52 12.03 4.08
CA THR A 53 -24.33 12.21 2.65
C THR A 53 -25.02 11.10 1.86
N PRO A 54 -26.15 11.36 1.19
CA PRO A 54 -26.77 10.42 0.27
C PRO A 54 -26.04 10.41 -1.08
N HIS A 55 -26.11 9.26 -1.79
CA HIS A 55 -25.53 9.10 -3.13
C HIS A 55 -26.62 8.69 -4.13
N LYS A 56 -26.62 9.34 -5.29
CA LYS A 56 -27.49 8.93 -6.42
C LYS A 56 -26.82 7.76 -7.12
N CYS A 57 -27.58 6.69 -7.30
CA CYS A 57 -27.11 5.45 -7.88
C CYS A 57 -28.06 4.94 -8.94
N ALA A 58 -27.53 4.08 -9.82
CA ALA A 58 -28.35 3.26 -10.71
C ALA A 58 -27.68 1.89 -10.91
N VAL A 59 -28.48 0.90 -11.28
CA VAL A 59 -28.02 -0.42 -11.65
C VAL A 59 -28.54 -0.75 -13.04
N TYR A 60 -27.65 -1.09 -13.97
CA TYR A 60 -27.98 -1.73 -15.24
C TYR A 60 -27.87 -3.24 -15.09
N VAL A 61 -28.90 -3.95 -15.52
CA VAL A 61 -28.96 -5.42 -15.53
C VAL A 61 -29.16 -5.88 -16.97
N PRO A 62 -28.25 -6.69 -17.54
CA PRO A 62 -28.38 -7.15 -18.92
C PRO A 62 -29.57 -8.10 -19.07
N ALA A 63 -30.14 -8.19 -20.26
CA ALA A 63 -31.24 -9.11 -20.56
C ALA A 63 -30.87 -10.60 -20.34
N GLN A 64 -29.58 -10.93 -20.37
CA GLN A 64 -29.02 -12.26 -20.16
C GLN A 64 -28.74 -12.59 -18.68
N TYR A 65 -29.12 -11.72 -17.74
CA TYR A 65 -28.90 -11.95 -16.32
C TYR A 65 -29.58 -13.23 -15.82
N ASP A 66 -28.83 -14.03 -15.08
CA ASP A 66 -29.28 -15.26 -14.44
C ASP A 66 -29.04 -15.18 -12.91
N ALA A 67 -30.10 -14.98 -12.14
CA ALA A 67 -30.02 -14.83 -10.69
C ALA A 67 -29.45 -16.06 -9.95
N THR A 68 -29.42 -17.22 -10.60
CA THR A 68 -28.87 -18.45 -10.02
C THR A 68 -27.34 -18.51 -10.05
N LYS A 69 -26.70 -17.61 -10.82
CA LYS A 69 -25.25 -17.58 -11.00
C LYS A 69 -24.65 -16.28 -10.46
N PRO A 70 -23.47 -16.33 -9.78
CA PRO A 70 -22.72 -15.13 -9.45
C PRO A 70 -22.40 -14.35 -10.74
N THR A 71 -22.74 -13.06 -10.79
CA THR A 71 -22.64 -12.23 -12.00
C THR A 71 -21.48 -11.26 -11.86
N PRO A 72 -20.56 -11.18 -12.84
CA PRO A 72 -19.55 -10.15 -12.91
C PRO A 72 -20.17 -8.75 -12.91
N PHE A 73 -19.41 -7.75 -12.44
CA PHE A 73 -19.93 -6.38 -12.44
C PHE A 73 -18.81 -5.33 -12.55
N MET A 74 -19.21 -4.15 -12.98
CA MET A 74 -18.37 -2.95 -12.94
C MET A 74 -19.10 -1.81 -12.23
N ILE A 75 -18.34 -1.03 -11.44
CA ILE A 75 -18.83 0.21 -10.82
C ILE A 75 -18.29 1.39 -11.61
N PHE A 76 -19.18 2.28 -12.04
CA PHE A 76 -18.87 3.52 -12.76
C PHE A 76 -19.04 4.70 -11.81
N LEU A 77 -17.95 5.37 -11.49
CA LEU A 77 -17.93 6.62 -10.73
C LEU A 77 -18.37 7.77 -11.66
N ASP A 78 -18.93 8.83 -11.10
CA ASP A 78 -19.67 9.84 -11.85
C ASP A 78 -20.77 9.19 -12.72
N GLY A 79 -21.58 8.37 -12.08
CA GLY A 79 -22.56 7.47 -12.73
C GLY A 79 -23.49 8.16 -13.70
N SER A 80 -23.94 9.38 -13.40
CA SER A 80 -24.77 10.19 -14.29
C SER A 80 -24.04 10.52 -15.61
N GLN A 81 -22.72 10.70 -15.61
CA GLN A 81 -21.93 10.93 -16.83
C GLN A 81 -21.80 9.64 -17.62
N ALA A 82 -21.56 8.50 -16.96
CA ALA A 82 -21.46 7.19 -17.60
C ALA A 82 -22.77 6.76 -18.28
N LEU A 83 -23.92 7.14 -17.71
CA LEU A 83 -25.24 6.97 -18.30
C LEU A 83 -25.55 7.97 -19.42
N GLY A 84 -24.78 9.06 -19.51
CA GLY A 84 -25.01 10.17 -20.44
C GLY A 84 -24.67 9.83 -21.89
N ASN A 85 -24.99 10.77 -22.78
CA ASN A 85 -24.89 10.59 -24.24
C ASN A 85 -23.46 10.41 -24.76
N ALA A 86 -22.45 10.84 -24.01
CA ALA A 86 -21.06 10.66 -24.41
C ALA A 86 -20.58 9.21 -24.22
N MET A 87 -20.89 8.61 -23.06
CA MET A 87 -20.41 7.26 -22.70
C MET A 87 -21.39 6.14 -23.07
N ARG A 88 -22.68 6.34 -22.86
CA ARG A 88 -23.75 5.37 -23.19
C ARG A 88 -23.49 3.94 -22.69
N VAL A 89 -22.94 3.78 -21.50
CA VAL A 89 -22.51 2.48 -20.96
C VAL A 89 -23.58 1.36 -21.14
N PRO A 90 -24.87 1.58 -20.85
CA PRO A 90 -25.87 0.53 -21.06
C PRO A 90 -25.96 0.03 -22.51
N VAL A 91 -25.90 0.95 -23.48
CA VAL A 91 -25.96 0.59 -24.92
C VAL A 91 -24.71 -0.18 -25.34
N VAL A 92 -23.53 0.25 -24.87
CA VAL A 92 -22.27 -0.44 -25.14
C VAL A 92 -22.30 -1.84 -24.54
N PHE A 93 -22.81 -2.00 -23.30
CA PHE A 93 -22.94 -3.30 -22.66
C PHE A 93 -23.91 -4.22 -23.42
N ASP A 94 -25.09 -3.72 -23.81
CA ASP A 94 -26.04 -4.50 -24.62
C ASP A 94 -25.38 -5.07 -25.88
N ASN A 95 -24.66 -4.20 -26.63
CA ASN A 95 -24.03 -4.58 -27.87
C ASN A 95 -22.87 -5.57 -27.68
N LEU A 96 -21.96 -5.30 -26.72
CA LEU A 96 -20.80 -6.15 -26.50
C LEU A 96 -21.17 -7.51 -25.87
N ILE A 97 -22.17 -7.56 -25.00
CA ILE A 97 -22.68 -8.82 -24.44
C ILE A 97 -23.37 -9.65 -25.54
N ALA A 98 -24.17 -9.02 -26.42
CA ALA A 98 -24.78 -9.71 -27.53
C ALA A 98 -23.77 -10.27 -28.56
N LYS A 99 -22.61 -9.63 -28.68
CA LYS A 99 -21.48 -10.09 -29.52
C LYS A 99 -20.58 -11.12 -28.84
N HIS A 100 -20.79 -11.41 -27.56
CA HIS A 100 -19.93 -12.23 -26.72
C HIS A 100 -18.51 -11.64 -26.53
N ASP A 101 -18.35 -10.33 -26.71
CA ASP A 101 -17.10 -9.59 -26.41
C ASP A 101 -16.96 -9.32 -24.91
N LEU A 102 -18.09 -9.30 -24.20
CA LEU A 102 -18.18 -9.23 -22.73
C LEU A 102 -19.04 -10.37 -22.18
N PRO A 103 -18.75 -10.88 -20.99
CA PRO A 103 -19.69 -11.75 -20.28
C PRO A 103 -20.97 -10.96 -19.92
N PRO A 104 -22.11 -11.64 -19.73
CA PRO A 104 -23.25 -10.98 -19.08
C PRO A 104 -22.84 -10.40 -17.73
N MET A 105 -22.93 -9.08 -17.58
CA MET A 105 -22.46 -8.39 -16.37
C MET A 105 -23.35 -7.22 -15.99
N ILE A 106 -23.38 -6.92 -14.69
CA ILE A 106 -24.10 -5.79 -14.11
C ILE A 106 -23.19 -4.55 -14.15
N ALA A 107 -23.78 -3.37 -14.47
CA ALA A 107 -23.10 -2.09 -14.22
C ALA A 107 -23.79 -1.35 -13.07
N ILE A 108 -22.99 -0.91 -12.11
CA ILE A 108 -23.43 -0.11 -10.97
C ILE A 108 -22.91 1.31 -11.20
N PHE A 109 -23.79 2.30 -11.14
CA PHE A 109 -23.48 3.70 -11.35
C PHE A 109 -23.64 4.45 -10.04
N ILE A 110 -22.66 5.25 -9.67
CA ILE A 110 -22.70 6.06 -8.46
C ILE A 110 -22.17 7.46 -8.72
N ASP A 111 -22.98 8.47 -8.36
CA ASP A 111 -22.52 9.84 -8.31
C ASP A 111 -21.87 10.16 -6.95
N PRO A 112 -20.92 11.10 -6.91
CA PRO A 112 -20.36 11.53 -5.64
C PRO A 112 -21.43 12.14 -4.75
N GLY A 113 -21.25 12.00 -3.45
CA GLY A 113 -22.20 12.47 -2.48
C GLY A 113 -22.30 13.99 -2.40
N ILE A 114 -23.48 14.47 -2.07
CA ILE A 114 -23.71 15.88 -1.73
C ILE A 114 -24.33 15.89 -0.33
N LEU A 115 -23.60 16.47 0.64
CA LEU A 115 -24.18 16.71 1.96
C LEU A 115 -25.11 17.91 1.88
N PRO A 116 -26.42 17.73 2.09
CA PRO A 116 -27.37 18.84 2.05
C PRO A 116 -27.07 19.89 3.11
N ALA A 117 -27.32 21.14 2.79
CA ALA A 117 -27.32 22.22 3.76
C ALA A 117 -28.39 21.99 4.85
N VAL A 118 -28.16 22.51 6.05
CA VAL A 118 -29.12 22.41 7.16
C VAL A 118 -30.34 23.29 6.91
N LEU A 119 -30.12 24.45 6.29
CA LEU A 119 -31.18 25.38 5.88
C LEU A 119 -31.15 25.51 4.35
N ASP A 120 -32.29 25.66 3.72
CA ASP A 120 -32.42 25.79 2.26
C ASP A 120 -31.62 26.95 1.67
N ALA A 121 -31.38 28.01 2.44
CA ALA A 121 -30.61 29.17 2.04
C ALA A 121 -29.09 28.95 2.14
N ASP A 122 -28.65 27.86 2.78
CA ASP A 122 -27.24 27.60 3.05
C ASP A 122 -26.57 26.79 1.93
N GLN A 123 -25.26 26.70 1.97
CA GLN A 123 -24.46 25.99 0.98
C GLN A 123 -24.41 24.49 1.26
N ASN A 124 -24.66 23.67 0.23
CA ASN A 124 -24.37 22.24 0.25
C ASN A 124 -22.86 22.00 0.26
N ARG A 125 -22.42 20.88 0.84
CA ARG A 125 -21.05 20.41 0.71
C ARG A 125 -20.95 19.36 -0.37
N TYR A 126 -20.16 19.67 -1.40
CA TYR A 126 -19.91 18.76 -2.54
C TYR A 126 -18.69 17.88 -2.25
N ASN A 127 -18.91 16.58 -2.16
CA ASN A 127 -17.89 15.65 -1.67
C ASN A 127 -17.01 15.04 -2.78
N ARG A 128 -17.20 15.35 -4.06
CA ARG A 128 -16.53 14.64 -5.16
C ARG A 128 -15.01 14.51 -4.97
N ILE A 129 -14.31 15.62 -4.73
CA ILE A 129 -12.85 15.61 -4.49
C ILE A 129 -12.53 14.88 -3.16
N TYR A 130 -13.34 15.07 -2.14
CA TYR A 130 -13.16 14.43 -0.84
C TYR A 130 -13.30 12.91 -0.89
N GLU A 131 -14.21 12.39 -1.73
CA GLU A 131 -14.46 10.96 -1.89
C GLU A 131 -13.48 10.32 -2.85
N TYR A 132 -13.29 10.91 -4.04
CA TYR A 132 -12.59 10.28 -5.16
C TYR A 132 -11.09 10.56 -5.19
N ASP A 133 -10.65 11.73 -4.77
CA ASP A 133 -9.23 12.11 -4.76
C ASP A 133 -8.59 11.85 -3.39
N SER A 134 -8.94 10.73 -2.77
CA SER A 134 -8.41 10.26 -1.50
C SER A 134 -7.52 9.05 -1.74
N LEU A 135 -6.28 9.11 -1.27
CA LEU A 135 -5.31 8.01 -1.36
C LEU A 135 -5.55 6.94 -0.28
N THR A 136 -6.61 7.11 0.53
CA THR A 136 -6.94 6.22 1.64
C THR A 136 -7.87 5.09 1.23
N PRO A 137 -7.96 4.00 1.99
CA PRO A 137 -8.91 2.92 1.71
C PRO A 137 -10.39 3.28 1.95
N ARG A 138 -10.71 4.47 2.49
CA ARG A 138 -12.09 4.86 2.87
C ARG A 138 -13.10 4.66 1.75
N PHE A 139 -12.77 5.10 0.52
CA PHE A 139 -13.69 4.98 -0.60
C PHE A 139 -13.92 3.52 -1.01
N ALA A 140 -12.86 2.70 -1.03
CA ALA A 140 -13.00 1.27 -1.26
C ALA A 140 -13.88 0.60 -0.20
N GLU A 141 -13.66 0.94 1.07
CA GLU A 141 -14.47 0.41 2.18
C GLU A 141 -15.93 0.85 2.10
N PHE A 142 -16.20 2.08 1.65
CA PHE A 142 -17.56 2.54 1.36
C PHE A 142 -18.24 1.70 0.27
N LEU A 143 -17.54 1.45 -0.85
CA LEU A 143 -18.09 0.60 -1.92
C LEU A 143 -18.40 -0.81 -1.42
N LEU A 144 -17.47 -1.40 -0.65
CA LEU A 144 -17.56 -2.79 -0.18
C LEU A 144 -18.59 -3.01 0.94
N ASN A 145 -18.75 -2.03 1.82
CA ASN A 145 -19.57 -2.21 3.03
C ASN A 145 -20.94 -1.48 2.97
N GLU A 146 -21.12 -0.58 2.00
CA GLU A 146 -22.39 0.16 1.86
C GLU A 146 -23.02 -0.02 0.47
N LEU A 147 -22.33 0.31 -0.63
CA LEU A 147 -22.91 0.26 -1.98
C LEU A 147 -23.17 -1.17 -2.46
N ILE A 148 -22.15 -2.04 -2.46
CA ILE A 148 -22.25 -3.42 -2.97
C ILE A 148 -23.31 -4.20 -2.18
N PRO A 149 -23.35 -4.19 -0.83
CA PRO A 149 -24.37 -4.87 -0.06
C PRO A 149 -25.81 -4.39 -0.36
N GLU A 150 -25.99 -3.11 -0.69
CA GLU A 150 -27.31 -2.59 -1.09
C GLU A 150 -27.76 -3.22 -2.41
N VAL A 151 -26.88 -3.31 -3.39
CA VAL A 151 -27.17 -3.92 -4.70
C VAL A 151 -27.36 -5.43 -4.58
N GLU A 152 -26.63 -6.10 -3.69
CA GLU A 152 -26.73 -7.54 -3.42
C GLU A 152 -28.09 -7.96 -2.80
N LYS A 153 -28.85 -7.03 -2.25
CA LYS A 153 -30.24 -7.35 -1.83
C LYS A 153 -31.13 -7.81 -2.99
N SER A 154 -30.80 -7.39 -4.21
CA SER A 154 -31.61 -7.65 -5.40
C SER A 154 -30.91 -8.50 -6.45
N TYR A 155 -29.58 -8.56 -6.44
CA TYR A 155 -28.82 -9.20 -7.51
C TYR A 155 -27.68 -10.06 -6.96
N ASN A 156 -27.44 -11.20 -7.60
CA ASN A 156 -26.37 -12.13 -7.24
C ASN A 156 -25.04 -11.69 -7.84
N LEU A 157 -24.28 -10.86 -7.11
CA LEU A 157 -22.98 -10.34 -7.54
C LEU A 157 -21.85 -11.34 -7.23
N SER A 158 -20.89 -11.47 -8.15
CA SER A 158 -19.71 -12.30 -7.93
C SER A 158 -18.83 -11.79 -6.78
N LYS A 159 -18.25 -12.70 -6.01
CA LYS A 159 -17.26 -12.41 -4.97
C LYS A 159 -15.81 -12.56 -5.46
N ASN A 160 -15.62 -13.06 -6.68
CA ASN A 160 -14.30 -13.18 -7.28
C ASN A 160 -13.77 -11.80 -7.71
N PRO A 161 -12.58 -11.36 -7.27
CA PRO A 161 -12.01 -10.08 -7.65
C PRO A 161 -11.76 -9.94 -9.17
N ASP A 162 -11.55 -11.04 -9.90
CA ASP A 162 -11.41 -11.03 -11.36
C ASP A 162 -12.72 -10.74 -12.11
N ASP A 163 -13.85 -10.86 -11.42
CA ASP A 163 -15.17 -10.55 -11.96
C ASP A 163 -15.61 -9.11 -11.64
N ARG A 164 -14.74 -8.30 -11.01
CA ARG A 164 -15.08 -6.99 -10.48
C ARG A 164 -14.21 -5.90 -11.09
N GLY A 165 -14.86 -4.90 -11.67
CA GLY A 165 -14.19 -3.75 -12.27
C GLY A 165 -14.66 -2.42 -11.71
N LEU A 166 -13.81 -1.41 -11.88
CA LEU A 166 -14.06 -0.02 -11.52
C LEU A 166 -13.78 0.87 -12.73
N SER A 167 -14.56 1.91 -12.91
CA SER A 167 -14.33 2.91 -13.95
C SER A 167 -14.51 4.30 -13.37
N GLY A 168 -13.69 5.23 -13.80
CA GLY A 168 -13.82 6.61 -13.39
C GLY A 168 -13.28 7.59 -14.45
N VAL A 169 -13.70 8.84 -14.30
CA VAL A 169 -13.36 9.94 -15.19
C VAL A 169 -12.74 11.06 -14.35
N SER A 170 -11.61 11.63 -14.82
CA SER A 170 -10.95 12.73 -14.11
C SER A 170 -10.57 12.32 -12.68
N THR A 171 -11.03 13.02 -11.66
CA THR A 171 -10.86 12.65 -10.25
C THR A 171 -11.46 11.27 -9.94
N GLY A 172 -12.57 10.89 -10.62
CA GLY A 172 -13.14 9.55 -10.50
C GLY A 172 -12.19 8.44 -10.96
N ALA A 173 -11.29 8.71 -11.91
CA ALA A 173 -10.26 7.76 -12.34
C ALA A 173 -9.26 7.46 -11.21
N VAL A 174 -8.88 8.49 -10.44
CA VAL A 174 -8.05 8.32 -9.22
C VAL A 174 -8.81 7.47 -8.21
N GLY A 175 -10.10 7.77 -7.96
CA GLY A 175 -10.95 7.01 -7.02
C GLY A 175 -11.08 5.53 -7.42
N ALA A 176 -11.28 5.25 -8.71
CA ALA A 176 -11.36 3.88 -9.23
C ALA A 176 -10.02 3.14 -9.08
N PHE A 177 -8.91 3.78 -9.44
CA PHE A 177 -7.57 3.19 -9.27
C PHE A 177 -7.27 2.93 -7.80
N MET A 178 -7.47 3.92 -6.93
CA MET A 178 -7.17 3.80 -5.50
C MET A 178 -8.04 2.78 -4.80
N ALA A 179 -9.30 2.62 -5.20
CA ALA A 179 -10.16 1.58 -4.63
C ALA A 179 -9.64 0.17 -4.95
N ALA A 180 -9.23 -0.08 -6.19
CA ALA A 180 -8.62 -1.35 -6.58
C ALA A 180 -7.23 -1.52 -5.93
N TRP A 181 -6.43 -0.47 -5.88
CA TRP A 181 -5.06 -0.51 -5.35
C TRP A 181 -5.01 -0.76 -3.84
N ASN A 182 -5.96 -0.20 -3.08
CA ASN A 182 -6.10 -0.44 -1.65
C ASN A 182 -6.77 -1.80 -1.34
N ARG A 183 -7.64 -2.30 -2.23
CA ARG A 183 -8.36 -3.56 -2.06
C ARG A 183 -8.19 -4.49 -3.29
N PRO A 184 -6.92 -4.91 -3.56
CA PRO A 184 -6.63 -5.83 -4.65
C PRO A 184 -7.18 -7.24 -4.41
N ASP A 185 -7.67 -7.54 -3.21
CA ASP A 185 -8.43 -8.73 -2.88
C ASP A 185 -9.90 -8.67 -3.34
N GLN A 186 -10.34 -7.50 -3.85
CA GLN A 186 -11.73 -7.24 -4.22
C GLN A 186 -11.93 -6.76 -5.66
N PHE A 187 -10.96 -6.09 -6.28
CA PHE A 187 -11.09 -5.50 -7.60
C PHE A 187 -9.81 -5.67 -8.41
N HIS A 188 -9.92 -6.28 -9.59
CA HIS A 188 -8.78 -6.54 -10.47
C HIS A 188 -8.81 -5.77 -11.79
N ARG A 189 -9.86 -4.98 -12.09
CA ARG A 189 -10.02 -4.30 -13.39
C ARG A 189 -10.31 -2.82 -13.20
N VAL A 190 -9.57 -1.95 -13.90
CA VAL A 190 -9.72 -0.49 -13.79
C VAL A 190 -9.75 0.14 -15.18
N LEU A 191 -10.76 1.00 -15.43
CA LEU A 191 -10.80 1.96 -16.53
C LEU A 191 -10.54 3.37 -15.97
N SER A 192 -9.51 4.02 -16.45
CA SER A 192 -9.09 5.37 -16.05
C SER A 192 -9.15 6.30 -17.25
N PHE A 193 -10.19 7.13 -17.35
CA PHE A 193 -10.35 8.11 -18.41
C PHE A 193 -9.95 9.50 -17.92
N ILE A 194 -9.08 10.19 -18.68
CA ILE A 194 -8.58 11.56 -18.39
C ILE A 194 -8.23 11.75 -16.89
N GLY A 195 -7.42 10.81 -16.35
CA GLY A 195 -7.19 10.69 -14.92
C GLY A 195 -6.51 11.90 -14.29
N THR A 196 -6.99 12.35 -13.14
CA THR A 196 -6.45 13.49 -12.37
C THR A 196 -5.23 13.09 -11.54
N TYR A 197 -4.18 12.55 -12.19
CA TYR A 197 -2.92 12.19 -11.51
C TYR A 197 -2.00 13.40 -11.28
N VAL A 198 -2.59 14.54 -11.03
CA VAL A 198 -1.93 15.84 -10.79
C VAL A 198 -2.01 16.23 -9.32
N SER A 199 -1.31 17.31 -8.95
CA SER A 199 -1.20 17.77 -7.56
C SER A 199 -2.45 18.53 -7.08
N MET A 200 -3.63 17.89 -7.16
CA MET A 200 -4.85 18.47 -6.57
C MET A 200 -5.01 18.09 -5.10
N LYS A 201 -4.82 16.81 -4.78
CA LYS A 201 -4.92 16.29 -3.42
C LYS A 201 -3.93 15.14 -3.14
N GLY A 202 -2.78 15.16 -3.82
CA GLY A 202 -1.69 14.23 -3.59
C GLY A 202 -1.59 13.08 -4.59
N ALA A 203 -2.44 13.02 -5.63
CA ALA A 203 -2.38 11.95 -6.64
C ALA A 203 -1.10 11.99 -7.50
N ASP A 204 -0.39 13.09 -7.55
CA ASP A 204 0.92 13.25 -8.17
C ASP A 204 2.03 12.45 -7.47
N ALA A 205 1.82 12.01 -6.22
CA ALA A 205 2.72 11.09 -5.52
C ALA A 205 2.57 9.62 -5.97
N LEU A 206 1.45 9.25 -6.61
CA LEU A 206 1.14 7.87 -6.98
C LEU A 206 2.17 7.23 -7.90
N PRO A 207 2.72 7.90 -8.94
CA PRO A 207 3.74 7.28 -9.78
C PRO A 207 4.97 6.80 -9.01
N ALA A 208 5.42 7.57 -8.03
CA ALA A 208 6.54 7.18 -7.17
C ALA A 208 6.17 6.01 -6.25
N LEU A 209 4.98 6.06 -5.66
CA LEU A 209 4.48 5.01 -4.77
C LEU A 209 4.27 3.69 -5.53
N VAL A 210 3.71 3.74 -6.74
CA VAL A 210 3.53 2.56 -7.61
C VAL A 210 4.86 1.90 -7.96
N ARG A 211 5.88 2.68 -8.35
CA ARG A 211 7.20 2.13 -8.68
C ARG A 211 7.88 1.42 -7.52
N LYS A 212 7.64 1.89 -6.30
CA LYS A 212 8.23 1.31 -5.08
C LYS A 212 7.45 0.09 -4.57
N THR A 213 6.16 0.00 -4.86
CA THR A 213 5.27 -0.99 -4.27
C THR A 213 5.24 -2.28 -5.09
N GLU A 214 5.20 -3.40 -4.40
CA GLU A 214 4.92 -4.71 -4.98
C GLU A 214 3.65 -4.64 -5.85
N PRO A 215 3.70 -5.04 -7.14
CA PRO A 215 2.55 -4.96 -8.01
C PRO A 215 1.41 -5.85 -7.51
N LYS A 216 0.20 -5.40 -7.79
CA LYS A 216 -1.05 -6.05 -7.42
C LYS A 216 -1.69 -6.66 -8.68
N PRO A 217 -2.51 -7.70 -8.59
CA PRO A 217 -3.15 -8.34 -9.75
C PRO A 217 -4.26 -7.45 -10.33
N ILE A 218 -3.89 -6.28 -10.82
CA ILE A 218 -4.81 -5.30 -11.39
C ILE A 218 -4.44 -5.05 -12.84
N ARG A 219 -5.44 -5.14 -13.73
CA ARG A 219 -5.36 -4.73 -15.14
C ARG A 219 -5.93 -3.34 -15.29
N ILE A 220 -5.22 -2.44 -15.98
CA ILE A 220 -5.58 -1.03 -16.04
C ILE A 220 -5.57 -0.54 -17.48
N PHE A 221 -6.71 -0.04 -17.96
CA PHE A 221 -6.77 0.73 -19.18
C PHE A 221 -6.81 2.22 -18.85
N MET A 222 -5.89 2.97 -19.42
CA MET A 222 -5.80 4.43 -19.28
C MET A 222 -6.05 5.11 -20.61
N GLN A 223 -6.73 6.26 -20.58
CA GLN A 223 -6.92 7.12 -21.74
C GLN A 223 -6.76 8.58 -21.34
N ASP A 224 -6.11 9.35 -22.19
CA ASP A 224 -6.05 10.81 -22.07
C ASP A 224 -5.91 11.46 -23.46
N GLY A 225 -6.00 12.78 -23.53
CA GLY A 225 -5.85 13.56 -24.74
C GLY A 225 -4.78 14.63 -24.64
N LYS A 226 -4.02 14.82 -25.72
CA LYS A 226 -2.93 15.81 -25.80
C LYS A 226 -3.36 17.25 -25.56
N GLN A 227 -4.66 17.55 -25.68
CA GLN A 227 -5.24 18.88 -25.44
C GLN A 227 -5.95 18.98 -24.09
N ASP A 228 -5.83 17.95 -23.23
CA ASP A 228 -6.32 18.03 -21.87
C ASP A 228 -5.47 19.04 -21.06
N HIS A 229 -6.03 19.63 -20.06
CA HIS A 229 -5.42 20.65 -19.19
C HIS A 229 -3.89 20.65 -19.15
N ILE A 230 -3.27 21.44 -20.03
CA ILE A 230 -1.81 21.55 -20.16
C ILE A 230 -1.30 22.86 -19.55
N VAL A 231 -0.21 22.79 -18.79
CA VAL A 231 0.35 23.95 -18.08
C VAL A 231 0.80 25.07 -19.03
N ALA A 232 1.29 24.74 -20.21
CA ALA A 232 1.89 25.70 -21.15
C ALA A 232 0.92 26.24 -22.19
N ALA A 233 -0.36 25.88 -22.16
CA ALA A 233 -1.23 26.11 -23.31
C ALA A 233 -1.71 27.53 -23.46
N GLU A 234 -1.71 28.35 -22.46
CA GLU A 234 -2.25 29.70 -22.58
C GLU A 234 -2.22 30.46 -21.29
N PRO A 235 -2.25 31.77 -21.29
CA PRO A 235 -2.40 32.55 -20.09
C PRO A 235 -3.69 32.23 -19.30
N TYR A 236 -4.66 31.57 -19.92
CA TYR A 236 -5.96 31.27 -19.29
C TYR A 236 -6.13 29.81 -18.86
N GLY A 237 -5.34 28.90 -19.42
CA GLY A 237 -5.47 27.48 -19.18
C GLY A 237 -4.47 26.91 -18.18
N THR A 238 -3.68 27.74 -17.56
CA THR A 238 -2.65 27.28 -16.62
C THR A 238 -3.29 26.69 -15.38
N ASN A 239 -3.26 25.39 -15.27
CA ASN A 239 -3.65 24.72 -14.05
C ASN A 239 -2.43 24.57 -13.14
N PHE A 240 -2.47 25.21 -11.99
CA PHE A 240 -1.38 25.16 -11.00
C PHE A 240 -1.13 23.73 -10.49
N SER A 241 -2.09 22.82 -10.66
CA SER A 241 -1.97 21.43 -10.20
C SER A 241 -1.07 20.57 -11.09
N GLY A 242 -0.81 20.97 -12.33
CA GLY A 242 0.03 20.23 -13.28
C GLY A 242 -0.64 20.03 -14.64
N SER A 243 -0.02 19.18 -15.47
CA SER A 243 -0.48 18.83 -16.81
C SER A 243 -1.06 17.43 -16.83
N TRP A 244 -2.33 17.26 -17.18
CA TRP A 244 -2.98 15.95 -17.25
C TRP A 244 -2.28 15.01 -18.24
N PRO A 245 -1.97 15.38 -19.49
CA PRO A 245 -1.29 14.49 -20.42
C PRO A 245 0.07 14.00 -19.89
N ILE A 246 0.87 14.90 -19.30
CA ILE A 246 2.18 14.56 -18.76
C ILE A 246 2.02 13.63 -17.55
N ASN A 247 1.13 13.95 -16.62
CA ASN A 247 0.96 13.16 -15.41
C ASN A 247 0.33 11.79 -15.68
N ASN A 248 -0.59 11.68 -16.65
CA ASN A 248 -1.09 10.37 -17.10
C ASN A 248 0.02 9.55 -17.77
N GLN A 249 0.90 10.16 -18.57
CA GLN A 249 2.07 9.48 -19.14
C GLN A 249 3.02 8.99 -18.03
N VAL A 250 3.33 9.82 -17.03
CA VAL A 250 4.19 9.45 -15.90
C VAL A 250 3.56 8.32 -15.07
N MET A 251 2.24 8.34 -14.90
CA MET A 251 1.51 7.27 -14.20
C MET A 251 1.55 5.97 -14.99
N TYR A 252 1.33 6.02 -16.31
CA TYR A 252 1.45 4.86 -17.19
C TYR A 252 2.85 4.24 -17.12
N GLU A 253 3.91 5.04 -17.25
CA GLU A 253 5.30 4.57 -17.16
C GLU A 253 5.62 3.95 -15.80
N ALA A 254 5.02 4.48 -14.72
CA ALA A 254 5.19 3.90 -13.39
C ALA A 254 4.52 2.53 -13.27
N LEU A 255 3.34 2.36 -13.83
CA LEU A 255 2.61 1.09 -13.85
C LEU A 255 3.35 0.05 -14.71
N GLU A 256 3.83 0.46 -15.89
CA GLU A 256 4.61 -0.40 -16.78
C GLU A 256 5.93 -0.84 -16.12
N PHE A 257 6.66 0.11 -15.51
CA PHE A 257 7.87 -0.19 -14.73
C PHE A 257 7.61 -1.20 -13.61
N ALA A 258 6.52 -1.05 -12.87
CA ALA A 258 6.16 -1.96 -11.78
C ALA A 258 5.68 -3.35 -12.27
N GLY A 259 5.39 -3.51 -13.57
CA GLY A 259 4.96 -4.78 -14.16
C GLY A 259 3.45 -5.01 -14.15
N TYR A 260 2.66 -3.93 -14.07
CA TYR A 260 1.21 -4.05 -14.25
C TYR A 260 0.82 -4.37 -15.69
N ASP A 261 -0.29 -5.08 -15.86
CA ASP A 261 -0.94 -5.25 -17.16
C ASP A 261 -1.71 -3.96 -17.49
N VAL A 262 -1.02 -3.04 -18.16
CA VAL A 262 -1.51 -1.68 -18.43
C VAL A 262 -1.52 -1.37 -19.94
N LYS A 263 -2.53 -0.64 -20.38
CA LYS A 263 -2.60 -0.04 -21.73
C LYS A 263 -2.93 1.44 -21.58
N PHE A 264 -2.26 2.28 -22.35
CA PHE A 264 -2.51 3.71 -22.40
C PHE A 264 -2.78 4.20 -23.82
N GLU A 265 -3.93 4.84 -24.02
CA GLU A 265 -4.34 5.47 -25.28
C GLU A 265 -4.28 6.99 -25.14
N MET A 266 -3.23 7.58 -25.73
CA MET A 266 -3.06 9.01 -25.78
C MET A 266 -3.62 9.54 -27.13
N GLY A 267 -4.78 10.16 -27.07
CA GLY A 267 -5.40 10.78 -28.25
C GLY A 267 -5.10 12.27 -28.39
N THR A 268 -5.99 12.97 -29.09
CA THR A 268 -5.91 14.42 -29.32
C THR A 268 -7.02 15.20 -28.60
N GLY A 269 -7.84 14.52 -27.78
CA GLY A 269 -8.95 15.12 -27.04
C GLY A 269 -8.51 16.08 -25.95
N GLY A 270 -9.49 16.80 -25.38
CA GLY A 270 -9.35 17.63 -24.18
C GLY A 270 -9.97 16.97 -22.95
N HIS A 271 -10.20 17.78 -21.91
CA HIS A 271 -10.81 17.29 -20.66
C HIS A 271 -12.33 17.08 -20.79
N ASP A 272 -12.72 16.20 -21.71
CA ASP A 272 -14.13 15.83 -21.95
C ASP A 272 -14.28 14.33 -22.24
N LEU A 273 -15.53 13.86 -22.31
CA LEU A 273 -15.85 12.45 -22.50
C LEU A 273 -15.97 12.02 -23.98
N LYS A 274 -15.68 12.88 -24.95
CA LYS A 274 -15.88 12.53 -26.37
C LYS A 274 -14.93 11.41 -26.79
N GLN A 275 -13.65 11.57 -26.49
CA GLN A 275 -12.67 10.52 -26.77
C GLN A 275 -12.96 9.28 -25.93
N GLY A 276 -13.12 9.40 -24.60
CA GLY A 276 -13.37 8.27 -23.72
C GLY A 276 -14.62 7.47 -24.13
N GLY A 277 -15.68 8.14 -24.58
CA GLY A 277 -16.89 7.46 -25.07
C GLY A 277 -16.69 6.75 -26.42
N ALA A 278 -15.86 7.29 -27.30
CA ALA A 278 -15.51 6.62 -28.56
C ALA A 278 -14.64 5.38 -28.31
N ASP A 279 -13.71 5.47 -27.36
CA ASP A 279 -12.77 4.41 -27.01
C ASP A 279 -13.40 3.33 -26.09
N LEU A 280 -14.54 3.62 -25.43
CA LEU A 280 -15.13 2.75 -24.40
C LEU A 280 -15.35 1.30 -24.84
N PRO A 281 -15.90 0.99 -26.05
CA PRO A 281 -16.08 -0.39 -26.49
C PRO A 281 -14.76 -1.17 -26.54
N ASP A 282 -13.72 -0.57 -27.10
CA ASP A 282 -12.41 -1.21 -27.23
C ASP A 282 -11.65 -1.26 -25.90
N ALA A 283 -11.83 -0.26 -25.05
CA ALA A 283 -11.32 -0.28 -23.68
C ALA A 283 -11.91 -1.43 -22.86
N LEU A 284 -13.22 -1.68 -22.98
CA LEU A 284 -13.89 -2.80 -22.31
C LEU A 284 -13.44 -4.15 -22.86
N ARG A 285 -13.31 -4.32 -24.19
CA ARG A 285 -12.75 -5.55 -24.80
C ARG A 285 -11.35 -5.83 -24.27
N TRP A 286 -10.52 -4.79 -24.26
CA TRP A 286 -9.15 -4.94 -23.75
C TRP A 286 -9.11 -5.29 -22.26
N LEU A 287 -9.93 -4.63 -21.44
CA LEU A 287 -9.98 -4.84 -20.01
C LEU A 287 -10.46 -6.25 -19.64
N TRP A 288 -11.45 -6.79 -20.40
CA TRP A 288 -12.04 -8.10 -20.16
C TRP A 288 -11.45 -9.22 -21.03
N ARG A 289 -10.38 -8.91 -21.81
CA ARG A 289 -9.72 -9.95 -22.63
C ARG A 289 -9.24 -11.13 -21.78
N GLY A 290 -9.42 -12.34 -22.29
CA GLY A 290 -9.01 -13.57 -21.63
C GLY A 290 -9.93 -13.99 -20.47
N TYR A 291 -10.99 -13.26 -20.18
CA TYR A 291 -11.97 -13.69 -19.17
C TYR A 291 -12.52 -15.09 -19.52
N PRO A 292 -12.64 -16.06 -18.56
CA PRO A 292 -12.55 -15.89 -17.10
C PRO A 292 -11.16 -16.16 -16.49
N GLU A 293 -10.11 -16.23 -17.28
CA GLU A 293 -8.77 -16.46 -16.73
C GLU A 293 -8.38 -15.35 -15.73
N PRO A 294 -7.75 -15.73 -14.59
CA PRO A 294 -7.37 -14.76 -13.56
C PRO A 294 -6.28 -13.79 -14.04
N ILE A 295 -6.31 -12.58 -13.53
CA ILE A 295 -5.25 -11.60 -13.73
C ILE A 295 -4.11 -11.91 -12.75
N MET A 296 -2.93 -12.22 -13.30
CA MET A 296 -1.76 -12.60 -12.53
C MET A 296 -0.69 -11.51 -12.58
N VAL A 297 0.03 -11.35 -11.48
CA VAL A 297 1.28 -10.56 -11.47
C VAL A 297 2.39 -11.40 -12.10
N HIS A 298 3.15 -10.78 -12.99
CA HIS A 298 4.32 -11.40 -13.60
C HIS A 298 5.55 -10.55 -13.32
N GLU A 299 6.68 -11.20 -13.05
CA GLU A 299 7.96 -10.50 -13.03
C GLU A 299 8.24 -10.01 -14.47
N PRO A 300 8.43 -8.70 -14.67
CA PRO A 300 8.73 -8.16 -15.99
C PRO A 300 10.00 -8.79 -16.54
N ALA A 301 9.98 -9.19 -17.82
CA ALA A 301 11.18 -9.68 -18.48
C ALA A 301 12.28 -8.62 -18.34
N GLY A 302 13.45 -9.03 -17.88
CA GLY A 302 14.62 -8.15 -17.78
C GLY A 302 14.87 -7.51 -19.15
N THR A 303 14.76 -6.21 -19.25
CA THR A 303 14.77 -5.55 -20.56
C THR A 303 16.16 -5.41 -21.15
N GLY A 304 17.24 -5.67 -20.37
CA GLY A 304 18.60 -5.42 -20.80
C GLY A 304 18.86 -3.96 -21.23
N GLN A 305 17.93 -3.06 -20.94
CA GLN A 305 18.04 -1.64 -21.29
C GLN A 305 19.04 -0.95 -20.35
N PRO A 306 19.92 -0.12 -20.86
CA PRO A 306 20.81 0.69 -20.03
C PRO A 306 20.00 1.57 -19.06
N GLY A 307 20.39 1.57 -17.79
CA GLY A 307 19.69 2.32 -16.73
C GLY A 307 18.51 1.57 -16.09
N TYR A 308 18.23 0.35 -16.52
CA TYR A 308 17.23 -0.50 -15.93
C TYR A 308 17.87 -1.35 -14.81
N ASP A 309 17.93 -0.79 -13.63
CA ASP A 309 18.51 -1.52 -12.50
C ASP A 309 17.50 -2.50 -11.90
N ALA A 310 17.75 -3.79 -12.10
CA ALA A 310 16.93 -4.85 -11.50
C ALA A 310 16.94 -4.79 -9.96
N ALA A 311 17.98 -4.23 -9.35
CA ALA A 311 18.10 -4.08 -7.91
C ALA A 311 17.10 -3.08 -7.33
N ASP A 312 16.63 -2.11 -8.13
CA ASP A 312 15.63 -1.12 -7.69
C ASP A 312 14.21 -1.68 -7.64
N ARG A 313 13.99 -2.89 -8.13
CA ARG A 313 12.67 -3.49 -8.17
C ARG A 313 12.42 -4.39 -6.98
N VAL A 314 11.16 -4.43 -6.56
CA VAL A 314 10.70 -5.33 -5.50
C VAL A 314 11.00 -6.82 -5.79
N PHE A 315 11.10 -7.18 -7.05
CA PHE A 315 11.45 -8.53 -7.51
C PHE A 315 12.90 -8.95 -7.15
N SER A 316 13.77 -8.02 -6.78
CA SER A 316 15.07 -8.36 -6.20
C SER A 316 14.95 -8.96 -4.79
N THR A 317 13.84 -8.67 -4.10
CA THR A 317 13.58 -9.10 -2.73
C THR A 317 12.63 -10.31 -2.66
N ILE A 318 11.59 -10.35 -3.51
CA ILE A 318 10.53 -11.36 -3.44
C ILE A 318 10.57 -12.37 -4.59
N TYR A 319 9.95 -13.53 -4.36
CA TYR A 319 9.49 -14.45 -5.40
C TYR A 319 8.01 -14.19 -5.65
N VAL A 320 7.61 -13.99 -6.91
CA VAL A 320 6.21 -13.74 -7.30
C VAL A 320 5.31 -14.93 -6.99
N ASP A 321 5.83 -16.14 -7.21
CA ASP A 321 5.13 -17.42 -6.99
C ASP A 321 5.10 -17.86 -5.53
N LYS A 322 5.71 -17.09 -4.60
CA LYS A 322 5.73 -17.39 -3.16
C LYS A 322 5.02 -16.29 -2.37
N PRO A 323 3.69 -16.34 -2.30
CA PRO A 323 2.91 -15.36 -1.56
C PRO A 323 3.05 -15.55 -0.04
N TRP A 324 2.49 -14.61 0.71
CA TRP A 324 2.32 -14.74 2.16
C TRP A 324 1.53 -15.99 2.51
N ARG A 325 1.96 -16.68 3.57
CA ARG A 325 1.25 -17.82 4.14
C ARG A 325 0.98 -17.57 5.61
N GLN A 326 -0.29 -17.65 5.99
CA GLN A 326 -0.66 -17.68 7.40
C GLN A 326 -0.18 -19.00 8.02
N ILE A 327 0.37 -18.93 9.22
CA ILE A 327 0.74 -20.10 10.02
C ILE A 327 0.10 -19.99 11.41
N GLY A 328 -0.10 -21.15 12.04
CA GLY A 328 -0.80 -21.22 13.32
C GLY A 328 -2.27 -20.80 13.27
N GLY A 329 -2.77 -20.32 14.39
CA GLY A 329 -4.17 -19.94 14.58
C GLY A 329 -4.42 -18.42 14.55
N ALA A 330 -5.44 -18.00 15.28
CA ALA A 330 -5.71 -16.61 15.61
C ALA A 330 -5.33 -16.35 17.07
N TYR A 331 -4.59 -15.30 17.28
CA TYR A 331 -4.05 -14.89 18.58
C TYR A 331 -4.61 -13.51 18.96
N GLY A 332 -4.26 -13.01 20.13
CA GLY A 332 -4.36 -11.58 20.44
C GLY A 332 -3.34 -10.76 19.62
N PRO A 333 -3.27 -9.45 19.81
CA PRO A 333 -2.24 -8.64 19.18
C PRO A 333 -0.84 -9.16 19.50
N ILE A 334 -0.01 -9.32 18.46
CA ILE A 334 1.40 -9.77 18.58
C ILE A 334 2.27 -8.52 18.37
N PHE A 335 3.04 -8.13 19.39
CA PHE A 335 3.84 -6.90 19.37
C PHE A 335 5.34 -7.14 19.24
N SER A 336 5.81 -8.37 19.45
CA SER A 336 7.22 -8.73 19.24
C SER A 336 7.35 -10.07 18.54
N LEU A 337 8.32 -10.16 17.64
CA LEU A 337 8.78 -11.37 16.98
C LEU A 337 10.29 -11.44 17.15
N THR A 338 10.80 -12.62 17.45
CA THR A 338 12.25 -12.88 17.53
C THR A 338 12.55 -14.29 17.05
N SER A 339 13.75 -14.53 16.51
CA SER A 339 14.15 -15.83 15.98
C SER A 339 15.40 -16.36 16.68
N ASP A 340 15.55 -17.68 16.70
CA ASP A 340 16.76 -18.37 17.14
C ASP A 340 17.66 -18.79 15.96
N ALA A 341 18.81 -19.39 16.28
CA ALA A 341 19.78 -19.85 15.29
C ALA A 341 19.28 -21.06 14.48
N GLU A 342 18.35 -21.82 15.02
CA GLU A 342 17.72 -22.98 14.39
C GLU A 342 16.59 -22.57 13.44
N GLY A 343 16.24 -21.27 13.39
CA GLY A 343 15.21 -20.71 12.51
C GLY A 343 13.81 -20.77 13.09
N ASN A 344 13.66 -21.05 14.37
CA ASN A 344 12.36 -20.93 15.04
C ASN A 344 12.05 -19.46 15.34
N VAL A 345 10.75 -19.13 15.36
CA VAL A 345 10.24 -17.79 15.69
C VAL A 345 9.40 -17.86 16.97
N TYR A 346 9.69 -16.96 17.91
CA TYR A 346 8.99 -16.86 19.18
C TYR A 346 8.14 -15.59 19.21
N PHE A 347 6.94 -15.71 19.77
CA PHE A 347 6.01 -14.60 19.95
C PHE A 347 5.09 -14.84 21.15
N ALA A 348 4.58 -13.75 21.72
CA ALA A 348 3.59 -13.79 22.78
C ALA A 348 2.19 -13.48 22.24
N ASP A 349 1.21 -14.25 22.69
CA ASP A 349 -0.22 -14.01 22.46
C ASP A 349 -0.78 -13.16 23.60
N SER A 350 -1.15 -11.91 23.30
CA SER A 350 -1.69 -10.98 24.29
C SER A 350 -3.02 -11.39 24.90
N ARG A 351 -3.75 -12.31 24.28
CA ARG A 351 -5.04 -12.79 24.77
C ARG A 351 -4.90 -13.88 25.82
N THR A 352 -3.90 -14.75 25.65
CA THR A 352 -3.69 -15.92 26.52
C THR A 352 -2.45 -15.80 27.41
N ASN A 353 -1.62 -14.75 27.19
CA ASN A 353 -0.31 -14.57 27.80
C ASN A 353 0.65 -15.75 27.55
N ALA A 354 0.36 -16.60 26.60
CA ALA A 354 1.22 -17.72 26.25
C ALA A 354 2.30 -17.32 25.25
N ILE A 355 3.47 -17.91 25.37
CA ILE A 355 4.51 -17.82 24.38
C ILE A 355 4.38 -19.00 23.43
N TYR A 356 4.44 -18.72 22.14
CA TYR A 356 4.39 -19.68 21.06
C TYR A 356 5.72 -19.73 20.32
N ARG A 357 6.01 -20.89 19.74
CA ARG A 357 7.14 -21.13 18.86
C ARG A 357 6.61 -21.63 17.52
N ALA A 358 6.99 -20.96 16.44
CA ALA A 358 6.88 -21.47 15.08
C ALA A 358 8.22 -22.10 14.69
N ASP A 359 8.23 -23.38 14.31
CA ASP A 359 9.45 -24.04 13.82
C ASP A 359 9.82 -23.60 12.40
N ALA A 360 10.96 -24.05 11.89
CA ALA A 360 11.43 -23.73 10.55
C ALA A 360 10.44 -24.16 9.45
N ASP A 361 9.63 -25.19 9.68
CA ASP A 361 8.59 -25.66 8.76
C ASP A 361 7.31 -24.82 8.86
N GLY A 362 7.15 -24.03 9.94
CA GLY A 362 6.00 -23.18 10.21
C GLY A 362 4.93 -23.82 11.05
N ASN A 363 5.24 -24.95 11.72
CA ASN A 363 4.34 -25.52 12.71
C ASN A 363 4.41 -24.69 13.98
N VAL A 364 3.24 -24.23 14.46
CA VAL A 364 3.16 -23.39 15.64
C VAL A 364 2.73 -24.25 16.84
N THR A 365 3.55 -24.23 17.87
CA THR A 365 3.30 -24.93 19.13
C THR A 365 3.39 -23.96 20.31
N ARG A 366 2.66 -24.26 21.38
CA ARG A 366 2.78 -23.52 22.63
C ARG A 366 4.13 -23.85 23.24
N PHE A 367 4.91 -22.81 23.53
CA PHE A 367 6.26 -22.95 24.11
C PHE A 367 6.25 -22.84 25.62
N SER A 368 5.54 -21.84 26.17
CA SER A 368 5.50 -21.60 27.62
C SER A 368 4.25 -20.83 28.05
N GLU A 369 3.89 -20.96 29.33
CA GLU A 369 2.92 -20.12 30.01
C GLU A 369 3.64 -19.21 30.98
N PRO A 370 3.96 -17.97 30.64
CA PRO A 370 4.49 -17.03 31.59
C PRO A 370 3.42 -16.66 32.62
N PRO A 371 3.81 -16.38 33.87
CA PRO A 371 2.88 -16.24 34.99
C PRO A 371 2.00 -14.99 34.98
N SER A 372 1.92 -14.20 34.01
CA SER A 372 1.01 -13.03 33.91
C SER A 372 1.65 -11.84 33.24
N ASP A 373 1.74 -11.61 32.09
CA ASP A 373 1.93 -10.39 31.28
C ASP A 373 2.47 -10.74 29.92
N ILE A 374 2.16 -9.93 28.95
CA ILE A 374 2.64 -10.10 27.59
C ILE A 374 4.11 -9.70 27.55
N PRO A 375 5.05 -10.65 27.46
CA PRO A 375 6.46 -10.28 27.41
C PRO A 375 6.83 -9.76 26.02
N ILE A 376 7.68 -8.77 25.98
CA ILE A 376 8.45 -8.44 24.80
C ILE A 376 9.62 -9.42 24.78
N LEU A 377 9.79 -10.10 23.65
CA LEU A 377 10.72 -11.20 23.51
C LEU A 377 11.90 -10.83 22.60
N ARG A 378 13.11 -11.22 23.02
CA ARG A 378 14.31 -11.18 22.17
C ARG A 378 15.17 -12.41 22.42
N VAL A 379 15.77 -12.95 21.37
CA VAL A 379 16.75 -14.02 21.48
C VAL A 379 18.15 -13.41 21.39
N GLY A 380 19.00 -13.73 22.35
CA GLY A 380 20.39 -13.29 22.39
C GLY A 380 21.34 -14.28 21.68
N THR A 381 22.57 -13.86 21.44
CA THR A 381 23.63 -14.70 20.85
C THR A 381 24.10 -15.84 21.75
N ASP A 382 23.76 -15.79 23.02
CA ASP A 382 23.97 -16.82 24.01
C ASP A 382 22.92 -17.94 24.01
N ASN A 383 22.04 -17.91 22.98
CA ASN A 383 20.93 -18.84 22.81
C ASN A 383 19.94 -18.85 23.99
N ARG A 384 19.74 -17.68 24.60
CA ARG A 384 18.75 -17.47 25.66
C ARG A 384 17.60 -16.62 25.12
N LEU A 385 16.39 -16.91 25.59
CA LEU A 385 15.22 -16.07 25.36
C LEU A 385 15.15 -15.03 26.46
N TYR A 386 15.25 -13.78 26.08
CA TYR A 386 15.07 -12.62 26.94
C TYR A 386 13.63 -12.15 26.87
N ALA A 387 13.04 -11.84 28.03
CA ALA A 387 11.67 -11.36 28.11
C ALA A 387 11.58 -10.17 29.08
N TYR A 388 10.96 -9.08 28.62
CA TYR A 388 10.58 -7.99 29.52
C TYR A 388 9.23 -8.30 30.14
N ARG A 389 9.15 -8.20 31.45
CA ARG A 389 7.94 -8.40 32.27
C ARG A 389 7.45 -7.06 32.79
N PRO A 390 6.41 -6.45 32.21
CA PRO A 390 5.92 -5.13 32.63
C PRO A 390 5.51 -5.09 34.11
N TRP A 391 4.87 -6.14 34.60
CA TRP A 391 4.40 -6.23 35.98
C TRP A 391 5.50 -6.10 37.03
N LYS A 392 6.69 -6.65 36.76
CA LYS A 392 7.83 -6.60 37.67
C LYS A 392 8.85 -5.56 37.28
N ASP A 393 8.64 -4.93 36.14
CA ASP A 393 9.56 -3.98 35.48
C ASP A 393 10.99 -4.55 35.43
N GLU A 394 11.09 -5.79 34.91
CA GLU A 394 12.35 -6.54 34.83
C GLU A 394 12.55 -7.19 33.43
N ILE A 395 13.79 -7.30 33.00
CA ILE A 395 14.20 -8.21 31.94
C ILE A 395 14.75 -9.48 32.58
N VAL A 396 14.21 -10.62 32.16
CA VAL A 396 14.70 -11.94 32.52
C VAL A 396 15.24 -12.68 31.32
N SER A 397 16.12 -13.68 31.53
CA SER A 397 16.58 -14.56 30.46
C SER A 397 16.44 -16.02 30.89
N SER A 398 16.01 -16.87 29.94
CA SER A 398 15.88 -18.33 30.14
C SER A 398 16.50 -19.07 28.96
N ASN A 399 17.00 -20.28 29.19
CA ASN A 399 17.53 -21.12 28.14
C ASN A 399 16.38 -21.53 27.16
N ILE A 400 16.56 -21.34 25.87
CA ILE A 400 15.59 -21.74 24.82
C ILE A 400 15.36 -23.26 24.81
N ALA A 401 16.38 -24.08 25.15
CA ALA A 401 16.29 -25.54 25.17
C ALA A 401 15.51 -26.09 26.38
N ALA A 402 15.18 -25.25 27.36
CA ALA A 402 14.46 -25.61 28.56
C ALA A 402 13.11 -24.85 28.63
N ASP A 403 12.16 -25.38 29.40
CA ASP A 403 10.93 -24.62 29.69
C ASP A 403 11.27 -23.30 30.40
N MET A 404 10.62 -22.21 29.94
CA MET A 404 10.79 -20.91 30.60
C MET A 404 10.55 -21.01 32.10
N GLY A 405 11.51 -20.53 32.87
CA GLY A 405 11.46 -20.54 34.33
C GLY A 405 12.36 -21.60 35.02
N SER A 406 12.84 -22.62 34.30
CA SER A 406 13.67 -23.67 34.89
C SER A 406 15.10 -23.19 35.24
N ASP A 407 15.65 -22.22 34.50
CA ASP A 407 16.97 -21.61 34.71
C ASP A 407 16.92 -20.08 34.58
N GLU A 408 15.79 -19.50 34.91
CA GLU A 408 15.53 -18.08 34.79
C GLU A 408 16.52 -17.22 35.58
N LYS A 409 17.04 -16.18 34.96
CA LYS A 409 17.92 -15.18 35.56
C LYS A 409 17.35 -13.79 35.34
N THR A 410 17.23 -13.00 36.41
CA THR A 410 16.98 -11.57 36.28
C THR A 410 18.22 -10.88 35.71
N VAL A 411 18.06 -10.14 34.63
CA VAL A 411 19.12 -9.39 33.95
C VAL A 411 19.17 -7.96 34.44
N ALA A 412 18.01 -7.30 34.52
CA ALA A 412 17.87 -5.93 34.98
C ALA A 412 16.44 -5.67 35.47
N HIS A 413 16.25 -4.61 36.24
CA HIS A 413 14.96 -4.15 36.76
C HIS A 413 14.93 -2.62 36.87
N GLY A 414 13.73 -2.05 37.08
CA GLY A 414 13.55 -0.60 37.21
C GLY A 414 13.72 0.17 35.90
N LEU A 415 13.26 -0.39 34.77
CA LEU A 415 13.48 0.11 33.42
C LEU A 415 12.39 1.07 32.94
N GLY A 416 11.18 0.98 33.53
CA GLY A 416 10.01 1.83 33.29
C GLY A 416 9.42 1.70 31.89
N ASP A 417 8.21 1.15 31.77
CA ASP A 417 7.39 1.08 30.52
C ASP A 417 8.16 0.72 29.24
N VAL A 418 8.98 -0.32 29.29
CA VAL A 418 9.74 -0.77 28.10
C VAL A 418 8.78 -1.22 27.00
N VAL A 419 8.93 -0.63 25.82
CA VAL A 419 8.17 -1.03 24.61
C VAL A 419 8.97 -1.95 23.72
N ASP A 420 10.30 -1.91 23.82
CA ASP A 420 11.19 -2.83 23.13
C ASP A 420 12.61 -2.78 23.70
N PHE A 421 13.39 -3.81 23.41
CA PHE A 421 14.82 -3.87 23.72
C PHE A 421 15.57 -4.73 22.69
N VAL A 422 16.89 -4.57 22.61
CA VAL A 422 17.78 -5.41 21.80
C VAL A 422 18.97 -5.85 22.63
N VAL A 423 19.46 -7.07 22.36
CA VAL A 423 20.59 -7.67 23.04
C VAL A 423 21.77 -7.72 22.08
N MET A 424 22.86 -7.05 22.41
CA MET A 424 24.11 -7.07 21.64
C MET A 424 24.89 -8.36 21.90
N ARG A 425 25.87 -8.65 21.03
CA ARG A 425 26.73 -9.84 21.12
C ARG A 425 27.60 -9.87 22.38
N ASP A 426 27.94 -8.72 22.92
CA ASP A 426 28.72 -8.61 24.17
C ASP A 426 27.87 -8.65 25.44
N GLY A 427 26.56 -8.82 25.30
CA GLY A 427 25.60 -8.84 26.39
C GLY A 427 25.07 -7.46 26.77
N THR A 428 25.52 -6.38 26.18
CA THR A 428 24.92 -5.06 26.36
C THR A 428 23.47 -5.06 25.83
N ILE A 429 22.55 -4.44 26.55
CA ILE A 429 21.15 -4.30 26.13
C ILE A 429 20.82 -2.81 26.00
N TYR A 430 20.16 -2.45 24.90
CA TYR A 430 19.45 -1.17 24.79
C TYR A 430 17.96 -1.43 24.94
N SER A 431 17.32 -0.71 25.83
CA SER A 431 15.87 -0.72 25.97
C SER A 431 15.29 0.66 25.73
N VAL A 432 14.12 0.74 25.12
CA VAL A 432 13.42 2.00 24.85
C VAL A 432 12.09 2.00 25.59
N ASN A 433 11.77 3.12 26.23
CA ASN A 433 10.45 3.31 26.82
C ASN A 433 9.50 4.02 25.84
N GLY A 434 8.20 3.69 25.94
CA GLY A 434 7.16 4.24 25.07
C GLY A 434 6.73 5.65 25.41
N GLN A 435 7.32 6.29 26.41
CA GLN A 435 6.93 7.63 26.87
C GLN A 435 7.48 8.69 25.93
N SER A 436 6.63 9.66 25.60
CA SER A 436 7.04 10.91 24.97
C SER A 436 7.44 11.95 26.02
N GLY A 437 8.14 13.00 25.59
CA GLY A 437 8.55 14.08 26.48
C GLY A 437 9.81 13.80 27.31
N PRO A 438 10.02 14.53 28.42
CA PRO A 438 11.27 14.50 29.18
C PRO A 438 11.64 13.16 29.81
N ARG A 439 10.66 12.25 29.94
CA ARG A 439 10.87 10.90 30.51
C ARG A 439 11.16 9.84 29.45
N GLY A 440 10.97 10.17 28.17
CA GLY A 440 11.20 9.25 27.06
C GLY A 440 12.68 9.16 26.71
N GLY A 441 13.15 7.96 26.34
CA GLY A 441 14.54 7.79 25.95
C GLY A 441 14.96 6.32 25.81
N ILE A 442 16.27 6.13 25.75
CA ILE A 442 16.92 4.83 25.66
C ILE A 442 17.76 4.61 26.91
N ILE A 443 17.60 3.45 27.51
CA ILE A 443 18.39 2.96 28.62
C ILE A 443 19.39 1.94 28.08
N ARG A 444 20.66 2.04 28.46
CA ARG A 444 21.67 1.01 28.28
C ARG A 444 21.78 0.19 29.55
N ILE A 445 21.84 -1.11 29.40
CA ILE A 445 22.07 -2.08 30.46
C ILE A 445 23.37 -2.79 30.14
N ASP A 446 24.36 -2.68 31.04
CA ASP A 446 25.64 -3.34 30.88
C ASP A 446 25.51 -4.85 31.12
N PRO A 447 26.47 -5.68 30.70
CA PRO A 447 26.46 -7.14 30.96
C PRO A 447 26.41 -7.52 32.46
N SER A 448 26.77 -6.60 33.35
CA SER A 448 26.64 -6.74 34.81
C SER A 448 25.22 -6.52 35.31
N GLY A 449 24.29 -6.01 34.49
CA GLY A 449 22.95 -5.60 34.88
C GLY A 449 22.83 -4.15 35.34
N GLU A 450 23.93 -3.38 35.35
CA GLU A 450 23.91 -1.97 35.70
C GLU A 450 23.23 -1.14 34.58
N THR A 451 22.34 -0.23 34.97
CA THR A 451 21.51 0.57 34.07
C THR A 451 22.01 2.01 33.97
N HIS A 452 22.08 2.54 32.72
CA HIS A 452 22.51 3.88 32.43
C HIS A 452 21.52 4.56 31.47
N SER A 453 21.26 5.87 31.65
CA SER A 453 20.54 6.65 30.65
C SER A 453 21.44 6.83 29.43
N ALA A 454 21.14 6.12 28.31
CA ALA A 454 21.92 6.24 27.08
C ALA A 454 21.53 7.50 26.29
N LEU A 455 20.24 7.85 26.32
CA LEU A 455 19.71 9.00 25.57
C LEU A 455 18.36 9.43 26.15
N ARG A 456 18.10 10.73 26.15
CA ARG A 456 16.76 11.32 26.36
C ARG A 456 16.30 11.99 25.08
N TRP A 457 15.03 11.84 24.72
CA TRP A 457 14.49 12.52 23.52
C TRP A 457 14.57 14.05 23.63
N SER A 458 14.47 14.59 24.81
CA SER A 458 14.65 16.03 25.07
C SER A 458 16.04 16.54 24.69
N ASP A 459 17.08 15.71 24.79
CA ASP A 459 18.45 16.11 24.44
C ASP A 459 18.64 16.32 22.92
N LEU A 460 17.72 15.76 22.13
CA LEU A 460 17.66 15.92 20.67
C LEU A 460 16.62 16.95 20.22
N GLY A 461 15.89 17.60 21.13
CA GLY A 461 14.73 18.42 20.77
C GLY A 461 13.59 17.62 20.11
N ALA A 462 13.54 16.33 20.38
CA ALA A 462 12.65 15.37 19.72
C ALA A 462 11.60 14.79 20.69
N GLU A 463 10.98 15.65 21.49
CA GLU A 463 10.03 15.27 22.54
C GLU A 463 8.76 14.57 22.04
N SER A 464 8.48 14.65 20.71
CA SER A 464 7.31 14.03 20.09
C SER A 464 7.54 12.59 19.62
N ILE A 465 8.73 12.03 19.77
CA ILE A 465 9.03 10.64 19.41
C ILE A 465 8.10 9.68 20.14
N MET A 466 7.50 8.77 19.38
CA MET A 466 6.77 7.61 19.89
C MET A 466 7.50 6.35 19.44
N ALA A 467 8.60 6.04 20.13
CA ALA A 467 9.38 4.83 19.85
C ALA A 467 8.54 3.57 20.03
N ARG A 468 8.70 2.59 19.15
CA ARG A 468 7.95 1.33 19.18
C ARG A 468 8.82 0.10 19.09
N ASN A 469 9.95 0.19 18.41
CA ASN A 469 10.81 -0.96 18.20
C ASN A 469 12.26 -0.52 18.03
N LEU A 470 13.17 -1.40 18.38
CA LEU A 470 14.60 -1.29 18.18
C LEU A 470 15.11 -2.37 17.22
N ALA A 471 16.05 -2.02 16.35
CA ALA A 471 16.82 -2.96 15.55
C ALA A 471 18.30 -2.60 15.57
N LEU A 472 19.17 -3.60 15.39
CA LEU A 472 20.64 -3.43 15.31
C LEU A 472 21.09 -3.71 13.88
N SER A 473 22.01 -2.87 13.35
CA SER A 473 22.68 -3.21 12.09
C SER A 473 23.43 -4.55 12.19
N PRO A 474 23.64 -5.26 11.08
CA PRO A 474 24.26 -6.59 11.09
C PRO A 474 25.63 -6.63 11.75
N ASP A 475 26.38 -5.53 11.69
CA ASP A 475 27.68 -5.35 12.36
C ASP A 475 27.55 -4.78 13.79
N GLN A 476 26.30 -4.43 14.20
CA GLN A 476 25.97 -3.80 15.48
C GLN A 476 26.67 -2.45 15.73
N SER A 477 26.98 -1.73 14.65
CA SER A 477 27.49 -0.37 14.73
C SER A 477 26.42 0.71 14.79
N MET A 478 25.16 0.35 14.46
CA MET A 478 24.03 1.25 14.41
C MET A 478 22.85 0.70 15.22
N LEU A 479 22.15 1.60 15.91
CA LEU A 479 20.85 1.33 16.55
C LEU A 479 19.76 2.10 15.77
N ILE A 480 18.76 1.38 15.32
CA ILE A 480 17.59 1.93 14.62
C ILE A 480 16.43 1.98 15.59
N VAL A 481 15.72 3.12 15.61
CA VAL A 481 14.52 3.32 16.44
C VAL A 481 13.35 3.63 15.54
N SER A 482 12.34 2.74 15.50
CA SER A 482 11.10 3.01 14.78
C SER A 482 10.25 4.03 15.54
N ASP A 483 9.76 5.05 14.82
CA ASP A 483 8.89 6.10 15.36
C ASP A 483 7.48 5.99 14.76
N ALA A 484 6.49 5.75 15.61
CA ALA A 484 5.09 5.67 15.19
C ALA A 484 4.43 7.05 15.03
N ASN A 485 5.09 8.13 15.36
CA ASN A 485 4.53 9.48 15.36
C ASN A 485 5.08 10.39 14.25
N SER A 486 6.03 9.91 13.45
CA SER A 486 6.76 10.72 12.48
C SER A 486 6.87 10.00 11.13
N HIS A 487 7.10 10.80 10.07
CA HIS A 487 7.56 10.29 8.77
C HIS A 487 8.97 9.70 8.83
N TYR A 488 9.69 9.94 9.91
CA TYR A 488 11.07 9.52 10.06
C TYR A 488 11.21 8.53 11.20
N SER A 489 11.99 7.48 10.95
CA SER A 489 12.59 6.65 11.99
C SER A 489 14.04 7.03 12.18
N TRP A 490 14.58 6.79 13.37
CA TRP A 490 15.86 7.32 13.82
C TRP A 490 17.00 6.32 13.64
N SER A 491 18.20 6.82 13.46
CA SER A 491 19.45 6.06 13.44
C SER A 491 20.45 6.69 14.39
N PHE A 492 21.15 5.86 15.17
CA PHE A 492 22.22 6.24 16.09
C PHE A 492 23.45 5.38 15.83
N GLN A 493 24.63 5.97 15.85
CA GLN A 493 25.85 5.18 15.91
C GLN A 493 26.10 4.69 17.34
N ILE A 494 26.59 3.45 17.45
CA ILE A 494 27.03 2.88 18.71
C ILE A 494 28.56 3.03 18.79
N ALA A 495 29.02 3.86 19.70
CA ALA A 495 30.44 4.09 19.93
C ALA A 495 31.11 2.89 20.65
N ALA A 496 32.44 2.89 20.69
CA ALA A 496 33.21 1.80 21.33
C ALA A 496 32.91 1.60 22.82
N ASP A 497 32.56 2.68 23.51
CA ASP A 497 32.12 2.67 24.92
C ASP A 497 30.63 2.40 25.13
N ARG A 498 29.92 2.01 24.03
CA ARG A 498 28.49 1.74 24.00
C ARG A 498 27.61 2.99 24.24
N SER A 499 28.18 4.19 24.13
CA SER A 499 27.35 5.40 24.05
C SER A 499 26.66 5.51 22.69
N LEU A 500 25.48 6.14 22.64
CA LEU A 500 24.77 6.47 21.41
C LEU A 500 25.17 7.87 20.98
N VAL A 501 25.65 7.99 19.74
CA VAL A 501 26.09 9.26 19.16
C VAL A 501 25.47 9.49 17.79
N ASN A 502 25.52 10.73 17.27
CA ASN A 502 25.09 11.10 15.93
C ASN A 502 23.66 10.65 15.60
N GLY A 503 22.73 10.87 16.55
CA GLY A 503 21.30 10.53 16.36
C GLY A 503 20.64 11.47 15.35
N GLU A 504 20.01 10.89 14.32
CA GLU A 504 19.33 11.62 13.24
C GLU A 504 17.97 11.01 12.91
N PRO A 505 16.95 11.83 12.54
CA PRO A 505 15.71 11.36 11.92
C PRO A 505 16.01 10.97 10.46
N PHE A 506 16.47 9.74 10.26
CA PHE A 506 17.23 9.33 9.08
C PHE A 506 16.38 8.63 8.02
N TYR A 507 15.53 7.66 8.41
CA TYR A 507 14.75 6.86 7.49
C TYR A 507 13.40 7.54 7.21
N ARG A 508 13.23 8.09 6.00
CA ARG A 508 11.99 8.76 5.59
C ARG A 508 10.99 7.75 5.02
N LEU A 509 9.94 7.47 5.77
CA LEU A 509 8.86 6.56 5.36
C LEU A 509 7.88 7.22 4.38
N GLU A 510 7.32 6.42 3.47
CA GLU A 510 6.15 6.79 2.68
C GLU A 510 4.91 6.73 3.59
N VAL A 511 4.13 7.81 3.58
CA VAL A 511 2.97 7.94 4.48
C VAL A 511 1.72 8.19 3.64
N PRO A 512 0.67 7.37 3.78
CA PRO A 512 -0.61 7.62 3.12
C PRO A 512 -1.21 8.96 3.59
N GLU A 513 -1.97 9.60 2.71
CA GLU A 513 -2.63 10.89 2.95
C GLU A 513 -3.38 10.97 4.30
N ALA A 514 -4.08 9.90 4.70
CA ALA A 514 -4.89 9.89 5.92
C ALA A 514 -4.09 9.71 7.21
N THR A 515 -2.81 9.39 7.12
CA THR A 515 -1.99 9.16 8.29
C THR A 515 -0.97 10.28 8.41
N VAL A 516 -1.12 11.12 9.41
CA VAL A 516 -0.13 12.13 9.78
C VAL A 516 1.13 11.48 10.36
N ARG A 517 1.10 10.17 10.56
CA ARG A 517 2.13 9.39 11.26
C ARG A 517 2.62 8.24 10.40
N GLY A 518 3.92 8.02 10.39
CA GLY A 518 4.55 6.92 9.64
C GLY A 518 4.19 5.52 10.14
N PHE A 519 3.75 5.42 11.40
CA PHE A 519 3.32 4.18 12.06
C PHE A 519 4.29 3.01 11.88
N ALA A 520 5.60 3.25 11.98
CA ALA A 520 6.57 2.16 12.04
C ALA A 520 6.43 1.47 13.41
N LEU A 521 5.84 0.27 13.41
CA LEU A 521 5.59 -0.50 14.63
C LEU A 521 6.62 -1.60 14.86
N GLY A 522 7.41 -1.94 13.86
CA GLY A 522 8.49 -2.93 13.94
C GLY A 522 9.58 -2.61 12.96
N ALA A 523 10.79 -3.10 13.21
CA ALA A 523 11.93 -3.02 12.31
C ALA A 523 12.77 -4.30 12.37
N ALA A 524 13.31 -4.71 11.22
CA ALA A 524 14.28 -5.79 11.08
C ALA A 524 15.28 -5.42 9.98
N GLU A 525 16.44 -6.05 9.94
CA GLU A 525 17.45 -5.77 8.93
C GLU A 525 17.85 -7.02 8.14
N ASP A 526 18.37 -6.80 6.92
CA ASP A 526 19.02 -7.83 6.15
C ASP A 526 20.55 -7.67 6.19
N THR A 527 21.27 -8.64 5.64
CA THR A 527 22.74 -8.63 5.61
C THR A 527 23.33 -7.53 4.73
N ASN A 528 22.53 -6.90 3.89
CA ASN A 528 22.92 -5.73 3.10
C ASN A 528 22.76 -4.42 3.87
N GLY A 529 22.26 -4.45 5.10
CA GLY A 529 21.97 -3.27 5.93
C GLY A 529 20.75 -2.49 5.45
N GLN A 530 19.83 -3.16 4.77
CA GLN A 530 18.51 -2.61 4.46
C GLN A 530 17.60 -2.82 5.65
N VAL A 531 16.82 -1.78 5.99
CA VAL A 531 15.90 -1.81 7.13
C VAL A 531 14.46 -2.02 6.65
N TYR A 532 13.81 -3.00 7.22
CA TYR A 532 12.44 -3.43 6.90
C TYR A 532 11.50 -2.92 7.98
N PHE A 533 10.72 -1.88 7.68
CA PHE A 533 9.76 -1.29 8.61
C PHE A 533 8.37 -1.88 8.43
N ALA A 534 7.79 -2.41 9.50
CA ALA A 534 6.39 -2.81 9.55
C ALA A 534 5.49 -1.57 9.66
N THR A 535 4.67 -1.32 8.62
CA THR A 535 3.86 -0.10 8.50
C THR A 535 2.44 -0.42 8.01
N PRO A 536 1.50 0.55 8.03
CA PRO A 536 0.17 0.36 7.45
C PRO A 536 0.16 0.10 5.93
N LEU A 537 1.17 0.59 5.19
CA LEU A 537 1.30 0.31 3.75
C LEU A 537 1.81 -1.10 3.43
N GLY A 538 2.30 -1.81 4.44
CA GLY A 538 3.03 -3.05 4.31
C GLY A 538 4.45 -2.92 4.86
N ILE A 539 5.40 -3.67 4.31
CA ILE A 539 6.80 -3.58 4.73
C ILE A 539 7.51 -2.57 3.85
N GLN A 540 7.95 -1.47 4.42
CA GLN A 540 8.77 -0.48 3.73
C GLN A 540 10.25 -0.80 3.91
N ILE A 541 10.96 -0.98 2.82
CA ILE A 541 12.37 -1.35 2.81
C ILE A 541 13.21 -0.10 2.54
N ALA A 542 13.97 0.31 3.54
CA ALA A 542 14.89 1.45 3.45
C ALA A 542 16.31 0.98 3.12
N MET A 543 16.97 1.69 2.21
CA MET A 543 18.40 1.53 2.00
C MET A 543 19.20 2.13 3.14
N GLN A 544 20.50 1.80 3.18
CA GLN A 544 21.47 2.39 4.11
C GLN A 544 21.59 3.92 4.02
N ASN A 545 21.11 4.56 2.95
CA ASN A 545 21.06 6.01 2.78
C ASN A 545 19.75 6.65 3.27
N GLY A 546 18.87 5.88 3.93
CA GLY A 546 17.64 6.37 4.55
C GLY A 546 16.42 6.49 3.63
N ARG A 547 16.55 6.26 2.31
CA ARG A 547 15.40 6.32 1.39
C ARG A 547 14.65 4.99 1.32
N ILE A 548 13.34 5.04 1.24
CA ILE A 548 12.51 3.87 0.92
C ILE A 548 12.65 3.54 -0.56
N MET A 549 13.01 2.30 -0.85
CA MET A 549 13.13 1.78 -2.22
C MET A 549 12.00 0.86 -2.62
N GLN A 550 11.54 0.03 -1.69
CA GLN A 550 10.57 -1.01 -1.96
C GLN A 550 9.52 -1.04 -0.86
N ILE A 551 8.31 -1.45 -1.23
CA ILE A 551 7.18 -1.65 -0.31
C ILE A 551 6.56 -2.99 -0.64
N LEU A 552 6.65 -3.97 0.25
CA LEU A 552 5.97 -5.25 0.11
C LEU A 552 4.53 -5.12 0.58
N ASN A 553 3.61 -5.69 -0.18
CA ASN A 553 2.20 -5.69 0.20
C ASN A 553 1.98 -6.41 1.54
N PRO A 554 1.06 -5.92 2.39
CA PRO A 554 0.70 -6.61 3.62
C PRO A 554 -0.03 -7.94 3.31
N PRO A 555 0.06 -8.95 4.19
CA PRO A 555 -0.67 -10.21 4.01
C PRO A 555 -2.18 -10.07 3.87
N LEU A 556 -2.78 -9.15 4.61
CA LEU A 556 -4.22 -8.88 4.60
C LEU A 556 -4.48 -7.47 4.06
N PRO A 557 -4.80 -7.32 2.78
CA PRO A 557 -5.26 -6.04 2.24
C PRO A 557 -6.50 -5.54 2.99
N GLY A 558 -6.52 -4.25 3.35
CA GLY A 558 -7.61 -3.67 4.16
C GLY A 558 -7.62 -4.08 5.64
N GLY A 559 -6.66 -4.88 6.09
CA GLY A 559 -6.45 -5.19 7.50
C GLY A 559 -5.80 -4.04 8.28
N GLY A 560 -5.58 -4.25 9.58
CA GLY A 560 -4.83 -3.33 10.44
C GLY A 560 -3.35 -3.23 10.05
N PRO A 561 -2.57 -2.37 10.72
CA PRO A 561 -1.13 -2.23 10.46
C PRO A 561 -0.38 -3.52 10.81
N LEU A 562 0.76 -3.73 10.18
CA LEU A 562 1.73 -4.74 10.62
C LEU A 562 2.28 -4.33 11.99
N THR A 563 2.22 -5.22 12.98
CA THR A 563 2.57 -4.90 14.37
C THR A 563 3.95 -5.38 14.80
N ALA A 564 4.51 -6.36 14.09
CA ALA A 564 5.85 -6.89 14.35
C ALA A 564 6.43 -7.54 13.09
N ILE A 565 7.75 -7.60 13.02
CA ILE A 565 8.52 -8.18 11.92
C ILE A 565 9.80 -8.84 12.43
N THR A 566 10.20 -9.95 11.81
CA THR A 566 11.52 -10.57 12.01
C THR A 566 11.92 -11.39 10.81
N PHE A 567 13.22 -11.65 10.66
CA PHE A 567 13.74 -12.65 9.74
C PHE A 567 14.02 -13.96 10.49
N ALA A 568 13.80 -15.09 9.81
CA ALA A 568 14.14 -16.41 10.34
C ALA A 568 14.49 -17.38 9.20
N GLY A 569 14.97 -18.56 9.55
CA GLY A 569 15.36 -19.61 8.62
C GLY A 569 16.71 -20.21 9.02
N THR A 570 16.97 -21.45 8.60
CA THR A 570 18.14 -22.20 9.07
C THR A 570 19.45 -21.63 8.55
N ALA A 571 19.78 -21.82 7.28
CA ALA A 571 21.13 -21.44 6.78
C ALA A 571 21.25 -19.96 6.37
N ASN A 572 20.17 -19.35 5.85
CA ASN A 572 20.21 -18.04 5.19
C ASN A 572 19.21 -17.04 5.75
N ALA A 573 18.47 -17.37 6.82
CA ALA A 573 17.43 -16.49 7.39
C ALA A 573 16.56 -15.80 6.30
N ASN A 574 16.13 -16.56 5.29
CA ASN A 574 15.45 -16.05 4.10
C ASN A 574 13.91 -16.17 4.17
N TRP A 575 13.39 -16.28 5.37
CA TRP A 575 11.98 -16.16 5.65
C TRP A 575 11.72 -14.86 6.42
N ILE A 576 10.80 -14.06 5.92
CA ILE A 576 10.30 -12.89 6.64
C ILE A 576 8.99 -13.27 7.33
N TYR A 577 8.86 -12.91 8.58
CA TYR A 577 7.66 -13.14 9.40
C TYR A 577 7.08 -11.80 9.81
N VAL A 578 5.77 -11.67 9.73
CA VAL A 578 5.04 -10.48 10.19
C VAL A 578 3.79 -10.86 10.95
N ALA A 579 3.38 -9.97 11.85
CA ALA A 579 2.11 -10.08 12.55
C ALA A 579 1.13 -9.01 12.04
N GLN A 580 -0.11 -9.43 11.75
CA GLN A 580 -1.21 -8.56 11.33
C GLN A 580 -2.54 -9.11 11.87
N ASP A 581 -3.33 -8.28 12.52
CA ASP A 581 -4.67 -8.62 13.05
C ASP A 581 -4.68 -9.91 13.89
N GLY A 582 -3.68 -10.07 14.77
CA GLY A 582 -3.56 -11.24 15.64
C GLY A 582 -3.27 -12.55 14.91
N LYS A 583 -2.71 -12.48 13.72
CA LYS A 583 -2.28 -13.63 12.91
C LYS A 583 -0.80 -13.51 12.60
N LEU A 584 -0.14 -14.67 12.48
CA LEU A 584 1.25 -14.75 12.07
C LEU A 584 1.32 -15.19 10.61
N PHE A 585 2.10 -14.45 9.81
CA PHE A 585 2.35 -14.74 8.40
C PHE A 585 3.83 -14.89 8.16
N ARG A 586 4.19 -15.74 7.19
CA ARG A 586 5.55 -15.85 6.69
C ARG A 586 5.60 -15.84 5.18
N ARG A 587 6.72 -15.36 4.63
CA ARG A 587 7.01 -15.37 3.21
C ARG A 587 8.47 -15.68 2.95
N HIS A 588 8.74 -16.54 1.97
CA HIS A 588 10.08 -16.79 1.50
C HIS A 588 10.55 -15.63 0.61
N VAL A 589 11.76 -15.15 0.85
CA VAL A 589 12.36 -14.00 0.14
C VAL A 589 13.73 -14.35 -0.44
N LYS A 590 14.21 -13.52 -1.37
CA LYS A 590 15.50 -13.68 -2.04
C LYS A 590 16.69 -13.16 -1.23
N VAL A 591 16.41 -12.37 -0.20
CA VAL A 591 17.40 -11.73 0.67
C VAL A 591 17.70 -12.60 1.90
N THR A 592 18.83 -12.34 2.52
CA THR A 592 19.25 -12.97 3.78
C THR A 592 19.04 -11.99 4.92
N GLY A 593 18.18 -12.31 5.88
CA GLY A 593 17.96 -11.49 7.07
C GLY A 593 19.17 -11.47 7.99
N ALA A 594 19.34 -10.37 8.70
CA ALA A 594 20.27 -10.27 9.82
C ALA A 594 19.55 -10.63 11.12
N ASN A 595 20.17 -11.44 11.93
CA ASN A 595 19.71 -11.81 13.28
C ASN A 595 20.85 -11.60 14.29
N ALA A 596 20.63 -11.95 15.54
CA ALA A 596 21.61 -11.75 16.60
C ALA A 596 22.97 -12.42 16.29
N TRP A 597 23.00 -13.50 15.52
CA TRP A 597 24.22 -14.25 15.15
C TRP A 597 24.92 -13.71 13.93
N THR A 598 24.28 -12.85 13.15
CA THR A 598 24.87 -12.30 11.92
C THR A 598 26.06 -11.40 12.25
N VAL A 599 27.23 -11.72 11.70
CA VAL A 599 28.46 -10.94 11.87
C VAL A 599 28.93 -10.52 10.50
N VAL A 600 28.26 -9.54 9.92
CA VAL A 600 28.53 -9.05 8.58
C VAL A 600 28.59 -7.53 8.61
N LYS A 601 29.64 -6.96 8.04
CA LYS A 601 29.64 -5.53 7.71
C LYS A 601 28.87 -5.36 6.41
N PRO A 602 27.75 -4.62 6.40
CA PRO A 602 26.99 -4.39 5.18
C PRO A 602 27.86 -3.79 4.07
N PRO A 603 27.63 -4.17 2.80
CA PRO A 603 28.35 -3.58 1.68
C PRO A 603 28.00 -2.10 1.56
N LYS A 604 28.93 -1.32 0.98
CA LYS A 604 28.64 0.09 0.67
C LYS A 604 27.45 0.15 -0.31
N PRO A 605 26.43 0.98 -0.03
CA PRO A 605 25.31 1.11 -0.96
C PRO A 605 25.77 1.67 -2.31
N THR A 606 25.16 1.19 -3.37
CA THR A 606 25.26 1.81 -4.69
C THR A 606 24.52 3.15 -4.65
N LEU A 607 25.08 4.17 -5.30
CA LEU A 607 24.50 5.52 -5.36
C LEU A 607 23.27 5.56 -6.26
#